data_c39753409f77f572565702945e115286
#
_entry.id   c39753409f77f572565702945e115286
#
_cell.length_a   1.000
_cell.length_b   1.000
_cell.length_c   1.000
_cell.angle_alpha   90.00
_cell.angle_beta   90.00
_cell.angle_gamma   90.00
#
_symmetry.space_group_name_H-M   'P 1'
#
loop_
_entity.id
_entity.type
_entity.pdbx_description
1 polymer ?
#
loop_
_entity_poly.entity_id
_entity_poly.type
_entity_poly.pdbx_seq_one_letter_code
_entity_poly.pdbx_strand_id
1 'polypeptide(L)'
;FVEGLDPGVEYGFRADCEDNPSPHLLRFDRRRILIDPYSKSVVGLERWGEVAAERGRLERLRSRVVDEEFDWGHEHPLAIPLADSVIYEMHVRGFTRHPSSGVSQPGTFRGVVEKIPYLRELGVTAVELMPVTEFEECDVTRRNLLTGEPLRNYWGYQPVSFFAPKASYAHDGQAGRPVHEFKEMVKALHEA
;
A
#
# COMPACT_ATOMS: atom_id res chain seq x y z
N PHE A 1 -22.51 -10.13 7.75
CA PHE A 1 -22.51 -10.17 6.28
C PHE A 1 -23.52 -9.14 5.78
N VAL A 2 -23.13 -8.30 4.82
CA VAL A 2 -24.01 -7.32 4.16
C VAL A 2 -24.03 -7.66 2.68
N GLU A 3 -25.21 -8.04 2.18
CA GLU A 3 -25.40 -8.36 0.75
C GLU A 3 -25.55 -7.09 -0.08
N GLY A 4 -25.15 -7.15 -1.36
CA GLY A 4 -25.40 -6.10 -2.34
C GLY A 4 -24.55 -4.84 -2.15
N LEU A 5 -23.36 -4.95 -1.54
CA LEU A 5 -22.41 -3.85 -1.51
C LEU A 5 -21.65 -3.80 -2.84
N ASP A 6 -21.86 -2.70 -3.57
CA ASP A 6 -21.12 -2.43 -4.80
C ASP A 6 -19.67 -2.04 -4.54
N PRO A 7 -18.74 -2.33 -5.47
CA PRO A 7 -17.38 -1.79 -5.42
C PRO A 7 -17.39 -0.26 -5.32
N GLY A 8 -16.50 0.26 -4.46
CA GLY A 8 -16.41 1.69 -4.17
C GLY A 8 -17.12 2.14 -2.90
N VAL A 9 -18.01 1.30 -2.34
CA VAL A 9 -18.66 1.63 -1.05
C VAL A 9 -17.62 1.70 0.05
N GLU A 10 -17.63 2.79 0.81
CA GLU A 10 -16.76 3.00 1.97
C GLU A 10 -17.47 2.57 3.25
N TYR A 11 -16.73 1.89 4.12
CA TYR A 11 -17.27 1.39 5.38
C TYR A 11 -16.22 1.42 6.49
N GLY A 12 -16.66 1.21 7.70
CA GLY A 12 -15.82 1.02 8.87
C GLY A 12 -16.63 0.48 10.04
N PHE A 13 -15.94 0.07 11.08
CA PHE A 13 -16.54 -0.48 12.27
C PHE A 13 -16.55 0.53 13.41
N ARG A 14 -17.47 0.36 14.33
CA ARG A 14 -17.45 1.00 15.65
C ARG A 14 -17.47 -0.08 16.71
N ALA A 15 -16.60 0.04 17.68
CA ALA A 15 -16.54 -0.87 18.82
C ALA A 15 -16.92 -0.14 20.10
N ASP A 16 -17.70 -0.79 20.93
CA ASP A 16 -18.09 -0.31 22.25
C ASP A 16 -18.03 -1.48 23.25
N CYS A 17 -17.99 -1.15 24.53
CA CYS A 17 -18.04 -2.12 25.61
C CYS A 17 -18.96 -1.54 26.70
N GLU A 18 -20.12 -2.19 26.94
CA GLU A 18 -21.11 -1.74 27.92
C GLU A 18 -20.56 -1.78 29.34
N ASP A 19 -19.75 -2.80 29.66
CA ASP A 19 -19.17 -3.02 30.98
C ASP A 19 -17.65 -2.73 30.94
N ASN A 20 -17.25 -1.51 30.62
CA ASN A 20 -15.83 -1.16 30.63
C ASN A 20 -15.34 -0.94 32.09
N PRO A 21 -14.90 -2.02 32.80
CA PRO A 21 -14.50 -1.93 34.20
C PRO A 21 -13.18 -1.17 34.40
N SER A 22 -12.45 -0.92 33.32
CA SER A 22 -11.17 -0.24 33.31
C SER A 22 -10.97 0.57 32.04
N PRO A 23 -11.37 1.86 32.02
CA PRO A 23 -11.17 2.74 30.87
C PRO A 23 -9.73 2.84 30.40
N HIS A 24 -8.76 2.46 31.25
CA HIS A 24 -7.35 2.48 30.95
C HIS A 24 -6.84 1.23 30.20
N LEU A 25 -7.60 0.12 30.26
CA LEU A 25 -7.22 -1.16 29.63
C LEU A 25 -7.93 -1.38 28.30
N LEU A 26 -9.19 -0.96 28.19
CA LEU A 26 -9.99 -1.11 26.97
C LEU A 26 -10.19 0.28 26.34
N ARG A 27 -9.49 0.51 25.25
CA ARG A 27 -9.52 1.81 24.52
C ARG A 27 -10.66 1.87 23.51
N PHE A 28 -11.85 1.39 23.87
CA PHE A 28 -13.01 1.50 23.00
C PHE A 28 -13.58 2.92 23.06
N ASP A 29 -13.73 3.53 21.91
CA ASP A 29 -14.43 4.79 21.73
C ASP A 29 -15.38 4.64 20.53
N ARG A 30 -16.67 4.46 20.79
CA ARG A 30 -17.70 4.30 19.76
C ARG A 30 -17.81 5.47 18.79
N ARG A 31 -17.18 6.61 19.08
CA ARG A 31 -17.14 7.76 18.18
C ARG A 31 -16.10 7.55 17.08
N ARG A 32 -15.09 6.71 17.32
CA ARG A 32 -14.05 6.38 16.36
C ARG A 32 -14.54 5.36 15.37
N ILE A 33 -14.13 5.53 14.12
CA ILE A 33 -14.33 4.56 13.08
C ILE A 33 -13.03 3.77 12.94
N LEU A 34 -13.15 2.45 12.97
CA LEU A 34 -12.07 1.51 12.81
C LEU A 34 -12.14 0.95 11.39
N ILE A 35 -11.00 0.84 10.75
CA ILE A 35 -10.91 0.11 9.47
C ILE A 35 -11.07 -1.39 9.70
N ASP A 36 -11.53 -2.07 8.69
CA ASP A 36 -11.55 -3.52 8.65
C ASP A 36 -10.11 -4.04 8.54
N PRO A 37 -9.63 -4.88 9.46
CA PRO A 37 -8.28 -5.45 9.37
C PRO A 37 -8.07 -6.32 8.13
N TYR A 38 -9.15 -6.81 7.51
CA TYR A 38 -9.11 -7.58 6.26
C TYR A 38 -9.39 -6.74 5.01
N SER A 39 -9.49 -5.43 5.15
CA SER A 39 -9.74 -4.53 4.01
C SER A 39 -8.69 -4.68 2.93
N LYS A 40 -9.14 -4.77 1.69
CA LYS A 40 -8.28 -4.79 0.49
C LYS A 40 -7.98 -3.38 -0.05
N SER A 41 -8.65 -2.35 0.46
CA SER A 41 -8.42 -0.96 0.09
C SER A 41 -8.73 -0.05 1.27
N VAL A 42 -7.81 0.86 1.56
CA VAL A 42 -7.96 1.89 2.59
C VAL A 42 -8.04 3.26 1.89
N VAL A 43 -8.99 4.07 2.33
CA VAL A 43 -9.22 5.43 1.83
C VAL A 43 -8.61 6.44 2.79
N GLY A 44 -7.99 7.48 2.23
CA GLY A 44 -7.43 8.61 2.98
C GLY A 44 -5.90 8.68 2.97
N LEU A 45 -5.22 7.77 2.26
CA LEU A 45 -3.76 7.71 2.14
C LEU A 45 -3.29 7.68 0.67
N GLU A 46 -4.10 8.21 -0.26
CA GLU A 46 -3.87 8.13 -1.70
C GLU A 46 -2.68 8.99 -2.18
N ARG A 47 -2.31 10.00 -1.40
CA ARG A 47 -1.23 10.91 -1.78
C ARG A 47 -0.07 10.83 -0.81
N TRP A 48 1.09 10.49 -1.34
CA TRP A 48 2.31 10.41 -0.56
C TRP A 48 2.68 11.76 0.05
N GLY A 49 2.85 11.75 1.38
CA GLY A 49 3.36 12.88 2.12
C GLY A 49 2.37 14.02 2.34
N GLU A 50 1.12 13.85 2.00
CA GLU A 50 0.09 14.76 2.47
C GLU A 50 -0.05 14.62 3.99
N VAL A 51 0.40 15.67 4.68
CA VAL A 51 0.11 15.82 6.10
C VAL A 51 -1.34 16.30 6.18
N ALA A 52 -2.21 15.50 6.78
CA ALA A 52 -3.50 16.07 7.17
C ALA A 52 -3.22 17.26 8.09
N ALA A 53 -3.77 18.41 7.75
CA ALA A 53 -3.59 19.65 8.50
C ALA A 53 -4.08 19.56 9.96
N GLU A 54 -4.70 18.46 10.33
CA GLU A 54 -5.29 18.21 11.63
C GLU A 54 -4.82 16.86 12.20
N ARG A 55 -4.53 16.83 13.49
CA ARG A 55 -4.39 15.59 14.26
C ARG A 55 -5.65 14.73 14.04
N GLY A 56 -5.48 13.45 13.70
CA GLY A 56 -6.59 12.52 13.50
C GLY A 56 -6.76 11.97 12.09
N ARG A 57 -5.73 12.02 11.24
CA ARG A 57 -5.79 11.42 9.90
C ARG A 57 -6.16 9.94 9.94
N LEU A 58 -5.56 9.18 10.85
CA LEU A 58 -5.89 7.75 11.04
C LEU A 58 -7.35 7.55 11.49
N GLU A 59 -7.94 8.52 12.18
CA GLU A 59 -9.35 8.47 12.61
C GLU A 59 -10.33 8.67 11.45
N ARG A 60 -9.86 9.12 10.28
CA ARG A 60 -10.66 9.34 9.07
C ARG A 60 -10.52 8.23 8.04
N LEU A 61 -9.64 7.27 8.29
CA LEU A 61 -9.48 6.14 7.38
C LEU A 61 -10.77 5.33 7.30
N ARG A 62 -11.04 4.83 6.11
CA ARG A 62 -12.17 3.96 5.81
C ARG A 62 -11.67 2.76 5.03
N SER A 63 -12.34 1.66 5.22
CA SER A 63 -12.24 0.52 4.33
C SER A 63 -13.11 0.76 3.10
N ARG A 64 -12.72 0.18 1.97
CA ARG A 64 -13.49 0.27 0.74
C ARG A 64 -13.71 -1.12 0.17
N VAL A 65 -14.93 -1.38 -0.29
CA VAL A 65 -15.26 -2.57 -1.07
C VAL A 65 -14.58 -2.44 -2.44
N VAL A 66 -13.86 -3.47 -2.86
CA VAL A 66 -13.19 -3.51 -4.16
C VAL A 66 -13.66 -4.71 -4.94
N ASP A 67 -13.66 -4.58 -6.26
CA ASP A 67 -13.75 -5.72 -7.15
C ASP A 67 -12.39 -6.44 -7.12
N GLU A 68 -12.41 -7.72 -6.77
CA GLU A 68 -11.21 -8.54 -6.71
C GLU A 68 -10.99 -9.35 -8.00
N GLU A 69 -11.92 -9.31 -8.95
CA GLU A 69 -11.76 -9.98 -10.23
C GLU A 69 -10.56 -9.39 -10.98
N PHE A 70 -9.76 -10.28 -11.52
CA PHE A 70 -8.57 -9.92 -12.30
C PHE A 70 -8.21 -11.07 -13.24
N ASP A 71 -8.01 -10.75 -14.49
CA ASP A 71 -7.56 -11.73 -15.49
C ASP A 71 -6.05 -11.93 -15.40
N TRP A 72 -5.64 -13.01 -14.74
CA TRP A 72 -4.25 -13.43 -14.68
C TRP A 72 -3.75 -14.07 -15.98
N GLY A 73 -4.62 -14.34 -16.94
CA GLY A 73 -4.28 -15.03 -18.18
C GLY A 73 -3.88 -16.49 -17.93
N HIS A 74 -2.79 -16.91 -18.58
CA HIS A 74 -2.26 -18.28 -18.47
C HIS A 74 -1.02 -18.33 -17.55
N GLU A 75 -1.05 -17.60 -16.44
CA GLU A 75 0.05 -17.59 -15.49
C GLU A 75 0.33 -19.00 -14.94
N HIS A 76 1.61 -19.37 -14.95
CA HIS A 76 2.12 -20.58 -14.33
C HIS A 76 3.27 -20.23 -13.38
N PRO A 77 3.45 -20.95 -12.26
CA PRO A 77 4.61 -20.75 -11.41
C PRO A 77 5.91 -20.85 -12.23
N LEU A 78 6.77 -19.86 -12.14
CA LEU A 78 8.02 -19.80 -12.89
C LEU A 78 8.99 -20.92 -12.52
N ALA A 79 8.88 -21.44 -11.29
CA ALA A 79 9.64 -22.58 -10.76
C ALA A 79 11.17 -22.47 -10.97
N ILE A 80 11.72 -21.26 -10.95
CA ILE A 80 13.15 -21.01 -11.04
C ILE A 80 13.82 -21.56 -9.78
N PRO A 81 14.83 -22.48 -9.93
CA PRO A 81 15.55 -22.99 -8.79
C PRO A 81 16.22 -21.88 -7.98
N LEU A 82 16.25 -21.99 -6.67
CA LEU A 82 16.90 -20.97 -5.83
C LEU A 82 18.38 -20.76 -6.17
N ALA A 83 19.07 -21.84 -6.58
CA ALA A 83 20.47 -21.77 -6.99
C ALA A 83 20.70 -20.90 -8.24
N ASP A 84 19.68 -20.73 -9.08
CA ASP A 84 19.73 -19.95 -10.31
C ASP A 84 19.06 -18.57 -10.15
N SER A 85 18.58 -18.26 -8.92
CA SER A 85 17.87 -17.04 -8.65
C SER A 85 18.81 -15.88 -8.34
N VAL A 86 18.55 -14.74 -8.99
CA VAL A 86 19.15 -13.44 -8.67
C VAL A 86 18.06 -12.56 -8.08
N ILE A 87 18.10 -12.36 -6.77
CA ILE A 87 17.09 -11.60 -6.02
C ILE A 87 17.51 -10.14 -5.97
N TYR A 88 16.58 -9.24 -6.34
CA TYR A 88 16.77 -7.80 -6.27
C TYR A 88 15.75 -7.22 -5.28
N GLU A 89 16.23 -6.81 -4.09
CA GLU A 89 15.39 -6.13 -3.12
C GLU A 89 15.23 -4.66 -3.51
N MET A 90 13.99 -4.17 -3.54
CA MET A 90 13.72 -2.79 -3.90
C MET A 90 12.49 -2.19 -3.22
N HIS A 91 12.52 -0.87 -3.07
CA HIS A 91 11.40 -0.07 -2.63
C HIS A 91 10.65 0.48 -3.84
N VAL A 92 9.35 0.17 -3.99
CA VAL A 92 8.53 0.56 -5.16
C VAL A 92 8.69 2.06 -5.50
N ARG A 93 8.47 2.91 -4.50
CA ARG A 93 8.59 4.36 -4.71
C ARG A 93 10.04 4.80 -4.95
N GLY A 94 10.98 4.29 -4.15
CA GLY A 94 12.39 4.69 -4.24
C GLY A 94 13.05 4.34 -5.56
N PHE A 95 12.71 3.19 -6.10
CA PHE A 95 13.31 2.64 -7.31
C PHE A 95 13.16 3.55 -8.55
N THR A 96 12.02 4.22 -8.68
CA THR A 96 11.74 5.03 -9.87
C THR A 96 11.52 6.51 -9.59
N ARG A 97 11.59 6.97 -8.35
CA ARG A 97 11.23 8.36 -7.99
C ARG A 97 12.18 9.42 -8.54
N HIS A 98 13.47 9.10 -8.67
CA HIS A 98 14.46 10.05 -9.19
C HIS A 98 14.25 10.28 -10.70
N PRO A 99 14.40 11.52 -11.21
CA PRO A 99 14.22 11.82 -12.65
C PRO A 99 15.07 10.98 -13.59
N SER A 100 16.26 10.54 -13.14
CA SER A 100 17.13 9.66 -13.96
C SER A 100 16.53 8.29 -14.26
N SER A 101 15.44 7.90 -13.58
CA SER A 101 14.73 6.67 -13.91
C SER A 101 14.12 6.71 -15.31
N GLY A 102 13.74 7.90 -15.79
CA GLY A 102 13.17 8.10 -17.13
C GLY A 102 11.77 7.51 -17.32
N VAL A 103 11.10 7.08 -16.22
CA VAL A 103 9.76 6.50 -16.30
C VAL A 103 8.68 7.60 -16.35
N SER A 104 7.54 7.27 -16.94
CA SER A 104 6.42 8.20 -17.07
C SER A 104 5.67 8.40 -15.74
N GLN A 105 5.68 7.39 -14.87
CA GLN A 105 4.96 7.40 -13.60
C GLN A 105 5.90 7.06 -12.42
N PRO A 106 6.75 8.02 -12.01
CA PRO A 106 7.79 7.76 -11.04
C PRO A 106 7.23 7.51 -9.63
N GLY A 107 7.74 6.47 -8.99
CA GLY A 107 7.39 6.10 -7.61
C GLY A 107 6.08 5.31 -7.49
N THR A 108 5.63 4.69 -8.57
CA THR A 108 4.38 3.92 -8.61
C THR A 108 4.61 2.46 -9.04
N PHE A 109 3.60 1.61 -8.87
CA PHE A 109 3.60 0.23 -9.40
C PHE A 109 3.84 0.21 -10.91
N ARG A 110 3.24 1.13 -11.65
CA ARG A 110 3.45 1.26 -13.11
C ARG A 110 4.87 1.68 -13.45
N GLY A 111 5.49 2.54 -12.65
CA GLY A 111 6.89 2.89 -12.83
C GLY A 111 7.82 1.67 -12.69
N VAL A 112 7.49 0.72 -11.82
CA VAL A 112 8.22 -0.56 -11.73
C VAL A 112 8.07 -1.36 -13.02
N VAL A 113 6.85 -1.47 -13.56
CA VAL A 113 6.59 -2.17 -14.84
C VAL A 113 7.44 -1.59 -15.97
N GLU A 114 7.54 -0.26 -16.07
CA GLU A 114 8.39 0.39 -17.08
C GLU A 114 9.89 0.03 -16.96
N LYS A 115 10.31 -0.44 -15.77
CA LYS A 115 11.70 -0.85 -15.50
C LYS A 115 11.98 -2.34 -15.66
N ILE A 116 11.02 -3.14 -16.05
CA ILE A 116 11.21 -4.58 -16.32
C ILE A 116 12.35 -4.84 -17.31
N PRO A 117 12.46 -4.13 -18.44
CA PRO A 117 13.58 -4.34 -19.36
C PRO A 117 14.96 -4.15 -18.70
N TYR A 118 15.08 -3.15 -17.83
CA TYR A 118 16.31 -2.90 -17.06
C TYR A 118 16.62 -4.04 -16.08
N LEU A 119 15.61 -4.53 -15.35
CA LEU A 119 15.77 -5.65 -14.42
C LEU A 119 16.22 -6.93 -15.16
N ARG A 120 15.66 -7.18 -16.34
CA ARG A 120 16.07 -8.31 -17.20
C ARG A 120 17.51 -8.17 -17.70
N GLU A 121 17.91 -6.97 -18.10
CA GLU A 121 19.30 -6.70 -18.53
C GLU A 121 20.31 -6.96 -17.40
N LEU A 122 19.93 -6.69 -16.15
CA LEU A 122 20.72 -7.02 -14.97
C LEU A 122 20.74 -8.51 -14.63
N GLY A 123 19.91 -9.33 -15.29
CA GLY A 123 19.78 -10.76 -14.98
C GLY A 123 18.99 -11.07 -13.72
N VAL A 124 18.16 -10.13 -13.25
CA VAL A 124 17.26 -10.34 -12.10
C VAL A 124 16.20 -11.37 -12.46
N THR A 125 16.01 -12.36 -11.59
CA THR A 125 14.99 -13.40 -11.75
C THR A 125 13.91 -13.34 -10.67
N ALA A 126 14.15 -12.61 -9.58
CA ALA A 126 13.19 -12.40 -8.51
C ALA A 126 13.29 -10.97 -7.97
N VAL A 127 12.17 -10.33 -7.77
CA VAL A 127 12.08 -9.02 -7.11
C VAL A 127 11.54 -9.21 -5.70
N GLU A 128 12.30 -8.76 -4.70
CA GLU A 128 11.86 -8.69 -3.32
C GLU A 128 11.41 -7.26 -3.02
N LEU A 129 10.12 -7.09 -2.79
CA LEU A 129 9.56 -5.76 -2.54
C LEU A 129 9.62 -5.43 -1.05
N MET A 130 10.23 -4.30 -0.70
CA MET A 130 10.00 -3.68 0.60
C MET A 130 8.49 -3.42 0.78
N PRO A 131 7.99 -3.17 2.02
CA PRO A 131 6.55 -3.16 2.28
C PRO A 131 5.71 -2.42 1.26
N VAL A 132 4.75 -3.12 0.68
CA VAL A 132 3.77 -2.62 -0.29
C VAL A 132 2.36 -2.58 0.27
N THR A 133 2.18 -3.02 1.51
CA THR A 133 0.93 -2.91 2.26
C THR A 133 0.69 -1.48 2.73
N GLU A 134 -0.56 -1.10 3.00
CA GLU A 134 -0.90 0.26 3.38
C GLU A 134 -0.29 0.66 4.73
N PHE A 135 0.37 1.80 4.77
CA PHE A 135 0.96 2.41 5.96
C PHE A 135 0.84 3.94 5.92
N GLU A 136 0.91 4.58 7.09
CA GLU A 136 0.92 6.04 7.21
C GLU A 136 2.38 6.55 7.23
N GLU A 137 2.80 7.22 6.19
CA GLU A 137 4.16 7.76 6.09
C GLU A 137 4.39 9.00 6.94
N CYS A 138 3.34 9.69 7.34
CA CYS A 138 3.43 10.92 8.13
C CYS A 138 3.27 10.69 9.65
N ASP A 139 3.04 9.46 10.09
CA ASP A 139 2.94 9.10 11.52
C ASP A 139 4.33 9.01 12.17
N VAL A 140 5.12 10.08 12.04
CA VAL A 140 6.45 10.21 12.63
C VAL A 140 6.56 11.56 13.33
N THR A 141 6.85 11.53 14.62
CA THR A 141 6.99 12.75 15.43
C THR A 141 8.37 13.42 15.29
N ARG A 142 9.34 12.71 14.72
CA ARG A 142 10.71 13.19 14.58
C ARG A 142 10.86 14.17 13.41
N ARG A 143 11.81 15.09 13.56
CA ARG A 143 12.16 16.07 12.52
C ARG A 143 13.61 15.93 12.11
N ASN A 144 13.91 16.30 10.87
CA ASN A 144 15.27 16.44 10.39
C ASN A 144 15.94 17.60 11.17
N LEU A 145 17.06 17.31 11.80
CA LEU A 145 17.77 18.29 12.64
C LEU A 145 18.37 19.44 11.82
N LEU A 146 18.62 19.25 10.53
CA LEU A 146 19.22 20.26 9.67
C LEU A 146 18.17 21.15 9.00
N THR A 147 17.06 20.58 8.56
CA THR A 147 16.04 21.31 7.78
C THR A 147 14.80 21.66 8.60
N GLY A 148 14.60 21.03 9.76
CA GLY A 148 13.40 21.16 10.59
C GLY A 148 12.16 20.46 10.01
N GLU A 149 12.26 19.86 8.83
CA GLU A 149 11.14 19.16 8.18
C GLU A 149 10.75 17.88 8.91
N PRO A 150 9.47 17.50 8.95
CA PRO A 150 9.04 16.22 9.49
C PRO A 150 9.71 15.06 8.76
N LEU A 151 10.24 14.09 9.50
CA LEU A 151 10.65 12.82 8.93
C LEU A 151 9.43 11.98 8.58
N ARG A 152 9.63 10.99 7.72
CA ARG A 152 8.56 10.11 7.25
C ARG A 152 8.92 8.65 7.50
N ASN A 153 7.90 7.83 7.73
CA ASN A 153 8.04 6.40 7.65
C ASN A 153 8.17 6.03 6.16
N TYR A 154 9.41 5.97 5.68
CA TYR A 154 9.69 5.72 4.27
C TYR A 154 9.56 4.24 3.91
N TRP A 155 10.04 3.37 4.79
CA TRP A 155 10.13 1.93 4.50
C TRP A 155 8.82 1.16 4.66
N GLY A 156 7.86 1.67 5.43
CA GLY A 156 6.53 1.08 5.54
C GLY A 156 6.38 -0.10 6.50
N TYR A 157 7.36 -0.38 7.36
CA TYR A 157 7.30 -1.51 8.31
C TYR A 157 6.33 -1.32 9.50
N GLN A 158 5.45 -0.34 9.42
CA GLN A 158 4.36 -0.13 10.37
C GLN A 158 3.03 -0.07 9.61
N PRO A 159 2.50 -1.21 9.11
CA PRO A 159 1.28 -1.22 8.32
C PRO A 159 0.05 -0.85 9.14
N VAL A 160 -0.87 -0.12 8.53
CA VAL A 160 -2.23 0.12 9.05
C VAL A 160 -3.21 -0.94 8.52
N SER A 161 -2.91 -1.57 7.40
CA SER A 161 -3.65 -2.71 6.85
C SER A 161 -2.69 -3.67 6.17
N PHE A 162 -2.84 -4.97 6.46
CA PHE A 162 -1.97 -6.00 5.90
C PHE A 162 -2.41 -6.52 4.53
N PHE A 163 -3.66 -6.26 4.12
CA PHE A 163 -4.26 -6.82 2.91
C PHE A 163 -4.54 -5.75 1.84
N ALA A 164 -4.41 -4.48 2.17
CA ALA A 164 -4.54 -3.39 1.23
C ALA A 164 -3.17 -2.98 0.68
N PRO A 165 -2.96 -2.89 -0.63
CA PRO A 165 -1.77 -2.29 -1.21
C PRO A 165 -1.67 -0.81 -0.86
N LYS A 166 -0.45 -0.29 -0.77
CA LYS A 166 -0.18 1.13 -0.50
C LYS A 166 -0.83 2.02 -1.57
N ALA A 167 -1.86 2.77 -1.18
CA ALA A 167 -2.67 3.56 -2.11
C ALA A 167 -1.83 4.60 -2.88
N SER A 168 -0.86 5.25 -2.23
CA SER A 168 -0.01 6.25 -2.86
C SER A 168 1.08 5.69 -3.78
N TYR A 169 1.17 4.36 -3.93
CA TYR A 169 2.00 3.71 -4.96
C TYR A 169 1.23 3.43 -6.26
N ALA A 170 -0.09 3.64 -6.27
CA ALA A 170 -0.84 3.65 -7.51
C ALA A 170 -0.71 4.99 -8.22
N HIS A 171 -0.93 4.99 -9.53
CA HIS A 171 -0.87 6.22 -10.34
C HIS A 171 -2.00 7.19 -9.97
N ASP A 172 -3.18 6.67 -9.78
CA ASP A 172 -4.31 7.45 -9.29
C ASP A 172 -4.98 6.77 -8.09
N GLY A 173 -5.56 7.56 -7.20
CA GLY A 173 -6.23 7.08 -5.98
C GLY A 173 -7.68 6.64 -6.20
N GLN A 174 -8.11 6.36 -7.43
CA GLN A 174 -9.48 5.93 -7.69
C GLN A 174 -9.81 4.60 -7.01
N ALA A 175 -11.10 4.37 -6.78
CA ALA A 175 -11.59 3.17 -6.12
C ALA A 175 -11.08 1.88 -6.80
N GLY A 176 -10.45 0.99 -6.01
CA GLY A 176 -9.92 -0.29 -6.50
C GLY A 176 -8.60 -0.20 -7.28
N ARG A 177 -8.20 0.98 -7.70
CA ARG A 177 -7.00 1.19 -8.53
C ARG A 177 -5.71 0.64 -7.91
N PRO A 178 -5.40 0.87 -6.62
CA PRO A 178 -4.18 0.34 -6.01
C PRO A 178 -4.10 -1.20 -6.08
N VAL A 179 -5.22 -1.90 -5.86
CA VAL A 179 -5.29 -3.36 -5.97
C VAL A 179 -5.04 -3.81 -7.39
N HIS A 180 -5.67 -3.15 -8.35
CA HIS A 180 -5.56 -3.50 -9.77
C HIS A 180 -4.14 -3.25 -10.29
N GLU A 181 -3.56 -2.06 -10.03
CA GLU A 181 -2.19 -1.75 -10.48
C GLU A 181 -1.14 -2.64 -9.82
N PHE A 182 -1.34 -3.03 -8.56
CA PHE A 182 -0.46 -4.00 -7.90
C PHE A 182 -0.52 -5.36 -8.60
N LYS A 183 -1.73 -5.85 -8.92
CA LYS A 183 -1.91 -7.10 -9.68
C LYS A 183 -1.32 -7.00 -11.10
N GLU A 184 -1.52 -5.86 -11.80
CA GLU A 184 -0.90 -5.60 -13.12
C GLU A 184 0.63 -5.68 -13.05
N MET A 185 1.23 -5.08 -12.01
CA MET A 185 2.69 -5.13 -11.81
C MET A 185 3.17 -6.56 -11.57
N VAL A 186 2.50 -7.31 -10.70
CA VAL A 186 2.86 -8.72 -10.41
C VAL A 186 2.78 -9.55 -11.69
N LYS A 187 1.66 -9.44 -12.42
CA LYS A 187 1.48 -10.14 -13.70
C LYS A 187 2.61 -9.80 -14.69
N ALA A 188 2.90 -8.53 -14.89
CA ALA A 188 3.95 -8.10 -15.81
C ALA A 188 5.35 -8.59 -15.41
N LEU A 189 5.65 -8.68 -14.11
CA LEU A 189 6.90 -9.26 -13.61
C LEU A 189 6.97 -10.77 -13.85
N HIS A 190 5.85 -11.48 -13.71
CA HIS A 190 5.79 -12.92 -13.96
C HIS A 190 5.88 -13.27 -15.46
N GLU A 191 5.37 -12.41 -16.32
CA GLU A 191 5.45 -12.58 -17.78
C GLU A 191 6.84 -12.30 -18.35
N ALA A 192 7.72 -11.68 -17.60
CA ALA A 192 9.03 -11.20 -18.05
C ALA A 192 10.17 -12.14 -17.69
#